data_e5da093b9d2711f64c5b1325fe5d54fd
#
_entry.id   e5da093b9d2711f64c5b1325fe5d54fd
#
_cell.length_a   1.000
_cell.length_b   1.000
_cell.length_c   1.000
_cell.angle_alpha   90.00
_cell.angle_beta   90.00
_cell.angle_gamma   90.00
#
_symmetry.space_group_name_H-M   'P 1'
#
loop_
_entity.id
_entity.type
_entity.pdbx_description
1 polymer ?
#
loop_
_entity_poly.entity_id
_entity_poly.type
_entity_poly.pdbx_seq_one_letter_code
_entity_poly.pdbx_strand_id
1 'polypeptide(L)'
;MDSLLEDNEQRQPQTIDEEYALWKKNSESMYDFVSETKLGWPSMVVEWLPTPDQSLERQELLVGTLTDVEKKNAGVDNKNYLKFCKIDYPSGEKQALKVFKKIEHDGEINRIKVNPFDANIISTINEKSEVNLIDRKKGFLGKLKGVHSENDGFGLSFSKLDASLLLSASSDGKRVLWDIAKMEKITEDSTHAAGVNCIEFSSLKKSLFVSVSDDSTLILSDTRSNGSFFETVKTLKHTSVLNAVSFSPFSENMLACGGEDSMVALYDLRYFEQSHPLH
;
A
#
# COMPACT_ATOMS: atom_id res chain seq x y z
N MET A 1 -3.03 33.16 41.99
CA MET A 1 -2.59 31.88 41.45
C MET A 1 -3.86 31.07 41.10
N ASP A 2 -4.70 31.64 40.24
CA ASP A 2 -5.96 31.04 39.79
C ASP A 2 -6.43 31.86 38.60
N SER A 3 -6.01 31.48 37.39
CA SER A 3 -6.58 32.03 36.13
C SER A 3 -6.04 31.38 34.85
N LEU A 4 -5.74 30.07 34.88
CA LEU A 4 -5.29 29.35 33.68
C LEU A 4 -6.08 28.05 33.41
N LEU A 5 -7.31 27.94 33.89
CA LEU A 5 -8.13 26.74 33.71
C LEU A 5 -9.58 27.02 33.24
N GLU A 6 -9.80 27.93 32.32
CA GLU A 6 -11.13 28.07 31.69
C GLU A 6 -10.98 28.55 30.25
N ASP A 7 -10.59 27.66 29.35
CA ASP A 7 -10.84 27.78 27.91
C ASP A 7 -11.00 26.39 27.30
N ASN A 8 -11.80 25.53 27.94
CA ASN A 8 -12.44 24.41 27.27
C ASN A 8 -13.78 24.89 26.71
N GLU A 9 -13.75 25.86 25.81
CA GLU A 9 -14.88 26.09 24.92
C GLU A 9 -15.21 24.77 24.21
N GLN A 10 -16.41 24.27 24.48
CA GLN A 10 -17.03 23.16 23.79
C GLN A 10 -17.08 23.49 22.29
N ARG A 11 -16.00 23.17 21.55
CA ARG A 11 -16.03 23.23 20.10
C ARG A 11 -17.11 22.27 19.66
N GLN A 12 -18.20 22.81 19.10
CA GLN A 12 -19.18 22.01 18.41
C GLN A 12 -18.43 21.16 17.36
N PRO A 13 -18.75 19.87 17.21
CA PRO A 13 -18.09 19.06 16.21
C PRO A 13 -18.31 19.72 14.84
N GLN A 14 -17.22 20.15 14.21
CA GLN A 14 -17.23 20.70 12.86
C GLN A 14 -17.64 19.58 11.91
N THR A 15 -18.42 19.93 10.91
CA THR A 15 -18.71 18.98 9.84
C THR A 15 -17.44 18.74 9.00
N ILE A 16 -17.33 17.57 8.36
CA ILE A 16 -16.19 17.23 7.49
C ILE A 16 -15.98 18.31 6.42
N ASP A 17 -17.04 18.90 5.89
CA ASP A 17 -16.95 19.97 4.90
C ASP A 17 -16.37 21.27 5.48
N GLU A 18 -16.70 21.62 6.72
CA GLU A 18 -16.15 22.79 7.42
C GLU A 18 -14.65 22.59 7.76
N GLU A 19 -14.28 21.41 8.22
CA GLU A 19 -12.88 21.05 8.46
C GLU A 19 -12.05 21.11 7.17
N TYR A 20 -12.60 20.56 6.09
CA TYR A 20 -11.96 20.61 4.78
C TYR A 20 -11.81 22.04 4.25
N ALA A 21 -12.86 22.87 4.38
CA ALA A 21 -12.80 24.28 3.98
C ALA A 21 -11.75 25.07 4.78
N LEU A 22 -11.65 24.82 6.08
CA LEU A 22 -10.64 25.44 6.93
C LEU A 22 -9.22 24.97 6.53
N TRP A 23 -9.03 23.66 6.34
CA TRP A 23 -7.76 23.12 5.87
C TRP A 23 -7.36 23.74 4.53
N LYS A 24 -8.28 23.82 3.59
CA LYS A 24 -8.06 24.41 2.26
C LYS A 24 -7.61 25.87 2.33
N LYS A 25 -8.24 26.65 3.20
CA LYS A 25 -7.86 28.05 3.43
C LYS A 25 -6.43 28.16 3.99
N ASN A 26 -6.05 27.24 4.89
CA ASN A 26 -4.73 27.25 5.52
C ASN A 26 -3.65 26.64 4.63
N SER A 27 -4.02 25.79 3.68
CA SER A 27 -3.07 25.07 2.81
C SER A 27 -2.19 25.99 1.97
N GLU A 28 -2.70 27.16 1.55
CA GLU A 28 -1.94 28.17 0.80
C GLU A 28 -0.75 28.75 1.57
N SER A 29 -0.81 28.72 2.91
CA SER A 29 0.30 29.18 3.76
C SER A 29 1.21 28.05 4.24
N MET A 30 0.78 26.78 4.08
CA MET A 30 1.50 25.61 4.57
C MET A 30 2.28 24.87 3.46
N TYR A 31 1.84 25.01 2.21
CA TYR A 31 2.39 24.26 1.08
C TYR A 31 2.70 25.20 -0.09
N ASP A 32 3.80 24.94 -0.78
CA ASP A 32 4.18 25.70 -1.99
C ASP A 32 3.22 25.42 -3.16
N PHE A 33 2.60 24.26 -3.15
CA PHE A 33 1.67 23.85 -4.21
C PHE A 33 0.61 22.88 -3.68
N VAL A 34 -0.66 23.19 -3.94
CA VAL A 34 -1.81 22.31 -3.67
C VAL A 34 -2.69 22.26 -4.91
N SER A 35 -3.00 21.06 -5.36
CA SER A 35 -3.91 20.81 -6.46
C SER A 35 -4.97 19.79 -6.08
N GLU A 36 -6.20 20.07 -6.47
CA GLU A 36 -7.33 19.18 -6.25
C GLU A 36 -7.80 18.59 -7.57
N THR A 37 -7.99 17.29 -7.59
CA THR A 37 -8.60 16.60 -8.74
C THR A 37 -9.70 15.67 -8.26
N LYS A 38 -10.93 15.95 -8.70
CA LYS A 38 -12.07 15.10 -8.40
C LYS A 38 -12.04 13.87 -9.31
N LEU A 39 -11.97 12.70 -8.70
CA LEU A 39 -12.12 11.42 -9.39
C LEU A 39 -13.61 11.10 -9.57
N GLY A 40 -13.97 10.44 -10.68
CA GLY A 40 -15.36 9.97 -10.92
C GLY A 40 -15.76 8.87 -9.93
N TRP A 41 -14.80 8.00 -9.56
CA TRP A 41 -14.89 6.98 -8.51
C TRP A 41 -13.75 7.16 -7.52
N PRO A 42 -13.94 6.82 -6.24
CA PRO A 42 -12.87 6.90 -5.25
C PRO A 42 -11.70 5.98 -5.60
N SER A 43 -10.60 6.17 -4.90
CA SER A 43 -9.41 5.34 -4.98
C SER A 43 -8.90 5.05 -3.58
N MET A 44 -8.57 3.80 -3.30
CA MET A 44 -7.92 3.38 -2.06
C MET A 44 -6.39 3.43 -2.17
N VAL A 45 -5.85 3.58 -3.37
CA VAL A 45 -4.42 3.43 -3.61
C VAL A 45 -3.88 4.44 -4.62
N VAL A 46 -2.73 4.98 -4.28
CA VAL A 46 -1.87 5.76 -5.16
C VAL A 46 -0.45 5.22 -5.08
N GLU A 47 0.23 5.09 -6.22
CA GLU A 47 1.61 4.60 -6.27
C GLU A 47 2.40 5.45 -7.28
N TRP A 48 3.58 5.92 -6.88
CA TRP A 48 4.46 6.66 -7.77
C TRP A 48 5.10 5.75 -8.82
N LEU A 49 5.18 6.24 -10.06
CA LEU A 49 5.99 5.62 -11.09
C LEU A 49 7.40 6.24 -11.07
N PRO A 50 8.46 5.43 -11.03
CA PRO A 50 9.81 5.94 -11.18
C PRO A 50 9.95 6.66 -12.51
N THR A 51 10.44 7.91 -12.50
CA THR A 51 10.74 8.68 -13.69
C THR A 51 12.20 8.47 -14.07
N PRO A 52 12.52 8.16 -15.35
CA PRO A 52 13.90 7.84 -15.77
C PRO A 52 14.88 9.00 -15.59
N ASP A 53 14.41 10.22 -15.71
CA ASP A 53 15.21 11.45 -15.68
C ASP A 53 15.26 12.11 -14.29
N GLN A 54 14.58 11.55 -13.29
CA GLN A 54 14.44 12.14 -11.95
C GLN A 54 13.97 13.61 -11.97
N SER A 55 13.34 14.03 -13.05
CA SER A 55 12.79 15.38 -13.16
C SER A 55 11.70 15.60 -12.15
N LEU A 56 11.83 16.67 -11.36
CA LEU A 56 10.78 17.10 -10.44
C LEU A 56 9.66 17.86 -11.17
N GLU A 57 9.92 18.33 -12.39
CA GLU A 57 8.95 19.11 -13.17
C GLU A 57 7.80 18.26 -13.69
N ARG A 58 8.06 16.98 -13.92
CA ARG A 58 7.05 16.04 -14.41
C ARG A 58 7.16 14.71 -13.70
N GLN A 59 6.12 14.38 -12.97
CA GLN A 59 6.02 13.10 -12.25
C GLN A 59 4.82 12.31 -12.73
N GLU A 60 4.91 10.99 -12.65
CA GLU A 60 3.83 10.09 -13.00
C GLU A 60 3.42 9.25 -11.80
N LEU A 61 2.13 8.94 -11.71
CA LEU A 61 1.58 8.10 -10.66
C LEU A 61 0.45 7.22 -11.19
N LEU A 62 0.17 6.18 -10.45
CA LEU A 62 -0.92 5.23 -10.67
C LEU A 62 -2.03 5.46 -9.66
N VAL A 63 -3.27 5.35 -10.12
CA VAL A 63 -4.47 5.42 -9.29
C VAL A 63 -5.36 4.24 -9.65
N GLY A 64 -5.74 3.42 -8.67
CA GLY A 64 -6.72 2.35 -8.82
C GLY A 64 -8.11 2.86 -8.50
N THR A 65 -9.13 2.47 -9.25
CA THR A 65 -10.51 2.83 -8.93
C THR A 65 -11.19 1.78 -8.08
N LEU A 66 -12.06 2.26 -7.22
CA LEU A 66 -13.02 1.51 -6.42
C LEU A 66 -14.42 1.89 -6.92
N THR A 67 -15.13 0.97 -7.58
CA THR A 67 -16.47 1.22 -8.11
C THR A 67 -17.50 0.45 -7.32
N ASP A 68 -18.60 1.09 -6.99
CA ASP A 68 -19.77 0.39 -6.45
C ASP A 68 -20.60 -0.16 -7.60
N VAL A 69 -20.49 -1.45 -7.86
CA VAL A 69 -21.21 -2.13 -8.96
C VAL A 69 -22.73 -2.06 -8.79
N GLU A 70 -23.20 -1.93 -7.55
CA GLU A 70 -24.64 -1.84 -7.25
C GLU A 70 -25.21 -0.45 -7.51
N LYS A 71 -24.41 0.59 -7.37
CA LYS A 71 -24.82 1.98 -7.64
C LYS A 71 -24.53 2.36 -9.08
N LYS A 72 -25.50 2.09 -9.96
CA LYS A 72 -25.50 2.65 -11.33
C LYS A 72 -25.71 4.17 -11.28
N ASN A 73 -24.63 4.91 -11.12
CA ASN A 73 -24.70 6.36 -11.29
C ASN A 73 -24.88 6.68 -12.77
N ALA A 74 -26.02 7.30 -13.11
CA ALA A 74 -26.34 7.67 -14.48
C ALA A 74 -25.21 8.58 -15.05
N GLY A 75 -24.55 8.11 -16.10
CA GLY A 75 -23.49 8.85 -16.80
C GLY A 75 -22.06 8.60 -16.31
N VAL A 76 -21.84 7.76 -15.31
CA VAL A 76 -20.50 7.34 -14.88
C VAL A 76 -20.24 5.90 -15.32
N ASP A 77 -19.07 5.66 -15.91
CA ASP A 77 -18.61 4.32 -16.27
C ASP A 77 -18.35 3.50 -14.99
N ASN A 78 -19.08 2.40 -14.81
CA ASN A 78 -19.00 1.53 -13.63
C ASN A 78 -17.89 0.47 -13.71
N LYS A 79 -16.93 0.64 -14.59
CA LYS A 79 -15.78 -0.23 -14.71
C LYS A 79 -14.64 0.23 -13.81
N ASN A 80 -13.90 -0.73 -13.30
CA ASN A 80 -12.65 -0.45 -12.61
C ASN A 80 -11.50 -0.24 -13.58
N TYR A 81 -10.60 0.67 -13.23
CA TYR A 81 -9.46 1.04 -14.04
C TYR A 81 -8.20 1.24 -13.20
N LEU A 82 -7.09 0.77 -13.75
CA LEU A 82 -5.77 1.28 -13.42
C LEU A 82 -5.51 2.53 -14.27
N LYS A 83 -5.48 3.70 -13.63
CA LYS A 83 -5.27 4.98 -14.29
C LYS A 83 -3.82 5.41 -14.16
N PHE A 84 -3.22 5.81 -15.28
CA PHE A 84 -1.92 6.42 -15.36
C PHE A 84 -2.10 7.94 -15.41
N CYS A 85 -1.58 8.60 -14.41
CA CYS A 85 -1.70 10.03 -14.23
C CYS A 85 -0.33 10.69 -14.30
N LYS A 86 -0.30 11.94 -14.73
CA LYS A 86 0.88 12.80 -14.67
C LYS A 86 0.58 14.08 -13.91
N ILE A 87 1.59 14.57 -13.23
CA ILE A 87 1.61 15.88 -12.59
C ILE A 87 2.70 16.67 -13.26
N ASP A 88 2.34 17.83 -13.79
CA ASP A 88 3.29 18.83 -14.32
C ASP A 88 3.48 19.93 -13.25
N TYR A 89 4.70 20.13 -12.74
CA TYR A 89 5.03 21.12 -11.70
C TYR A 89 6.19 22.04 -12.18
N PRO A 90 6.14 23.34 -11.92
CA PRO A 90 5.00 24.14 -11.51
C PRO A 90 4.07 24.42 -12.71
N SER A 91 2.88 23.92 -12.68
CA SER A 91 1.88 24.30 -13.68
C SER A 91 1.12 25.51 -13.18
N GLY A 92 1.05 26.58 -13.92
CA GLY A 92 0.13 27.69 -13.62
C GLY A 92 -1.37 27.31 -13.75
N GLU A 93 -1.67 26.03 -13.99
CA GLU A 93 -3.00 25.48 -14.15
C GLU A 93 -3.57 25.01 -12.79
N LYS A 94 -4.85 25.30 -12.55
CA LYS A 94 -5.55 24.86 -11.32
C LYS A 94 -5.67 23.34 -11.18
N GLN A 95 -5.47 22.59 -12.25
CA GLN A 95 -5.56 21.13 -12.26
C GLN A 95 -4.24 20.52 -12.74
N ALA A 96 -3.41 20.11 -11.78
CA ALA A 96 -2.10 19.53 -12.08
C ALA A 96 -2.18 18.06 -12.49
N LEU A 97 -3.15 17.28 -11.98
CA LEU A 97 -3.26 15.85 -12.26
C LEU A 97 -4.02 15.60 -13.58
N LYS A 98 -3.35 14.97 -14.55
CA LYS A 98 -3.93 14.62 -15.86
C LYS A 98 -3.86 13.12 -16.08
N VAL A 99 -5.01 12.46 -16.28
CA VAL A 99 -5.07 11.05 -16.67
C VAL A 99 -4.73 10.94 -18.16
N PHE A 100 -3.67 10.22 -18.51
CA PHE A 100 -3.25 10.08 -19.91
C PHE A 100 -3.44 8.66 -20.46
N LYS A 101 -3.60 7.65 -19.58
CA LYS A 101 -3.88 6.26 -19.97
C LYS A 101 -4.76 5.60 -18.93
N LYS A 102 -5.62 4.66 -19.37
CA LYS A 102 -6.42 3.78 -18.53
C LYS A 102 -6.28 2.36 -19.04
N ILE A 103 -6.19 1.41 -18.11
CA ILE A 103 -6.28 -0.02 -18.39
C ILE A 103 -7.47 -0.55 -17.60
N GLU A 104 -8.42 -1.21 -18.27
CA GLU A 104 -9.56 -1.82 -17.60
C GLU A 104 -9.07 -2.92 -16.66
N HIS A 105 -9.65 -2.98 -15.47
CA HIS A 105 -9.27 -3.89 -14.40
C HIS A 105 -10.49 -4.69 -13.95
N ASP A 106 -10.28 -6.00 -13.77
CA ASP A 106 -11.31 -6.89 -13.24
C ASP A 106 -11.31 -6.78 -11.71
N GLY A 107 -12.36 -6.15 -11.19
CA GLY A 107 -12.51 -5.88 -9.76
C GLY A 107 -11.86 -4.58 -9.27
N GLU A 108 -12.11 -4.28 -8.00
CA GLU A 108 -11.62 -3.10 -7.30
C GLU A 108 -10.13 -3.23 -6.98
N ILE A 109 -9.39 -2.14 -7.04
CA ILE A 109 -7.94 -2.18 -6.83
C ILE A 109 -7.62 -1.75 -5.40
N ASN A 110 -7.26 -2.72 -4.55
CA ASN A 110 -6.93 -2.47 -3.15
C ASN A 110 -5.46 -2.05 -2.97
N ARG A 111 -4.54 -2.59 -3.79
CA ARG A 111 -3.13 -2.23 -3.75
C ARG A 111 -2.51 -2.24 -5.15
N ILE A 112 -1.56 -1.35 -5.35
CA ILE A 112 -0.71 -1.29 -6.55
C ILE A 112 0.73 -1.30 -6.11
N LYS A 113 1.59 -2.02 -6.82
CA LYS A 113 3.04 -1.95 -6.69
C LYS A 113 3.71 -1.96 -8.07
N VAL A 114 4.76 -1.17 -8.20
CA VAL A 114 5.59 -1.10 -9.39
C VAL A 114 6.86 -1.90 -9.15
N ASN A 115 7.28 -2.68 -10.15
CA ASN A 115 8.53 -3.43 -10.05
C ASN A 115 9.71 -2.44 -10.04
N PRO A 116 10.58 -2.49 -9.01
CA PRO A 116 11.67 -1.53 -8.86
C PRO A 116 12.76 -1.67 -9.93
N PHE A 117 12.82 -2.79 -10.65
CA PHE A 117 13.79 -3.04 -11.72
C PHE A 117 13.24 -2.73 -13.11
N ASP A 118 11.91 -2.81 -13.29
CA ASP A 118 11.25 -2.46 -14.54
C ASP A 118 9.94 -1.73 -14.24
N ALA A 119 9.96 -0.41 -14.34
CA ALA A 119 8.79 0.44 -14.12
C ALA A 119 7.61 0.19 -15.10
N ASN A 120 7.81 -0.64 -16.13
CA ASN A 120 6.69 -1.07 -16.97
C ASN A 120 5.88 -2.21 -16.34
N ILE A 121 6.46 -2.96 -15.42
CA ILE A 121 5.80 -4.09 -14.76
C ILE A 121 5.14 -3.61 -13.47
N ILE A 122 3.83 -3.77 -13.42
CA ILE A 122 2.96 -3.35 -12.34
C ILE A 122 2.19 -4.56 -11.84
N SER A 123 2.07 -4.69 -10.54
CA SER A 123 1.19 -5.67 -9.92
C SER A 123 0.07 -4.97 -9.16
N THR A 124 -1.13 -5.54 -9.22
CA THR A 124 -2.30 -5.13 -8.45
C THR A 124 -2.88 -6.32 -7.71
N ILE A 125 -3.54 -6.05 -6.59
CA ILE A 125 -4.36 -7.04 -5.90
C ILE A 125 -5.74 -6.43 -5.66
N ASN A 126 -6.80 -7.24 -5.81
CA ASN A 126 -8.18 -6.78 -5.77
C ASN A 126 -8.96 -7.34 -4.57
N GLU A 127 -10.25 -7.02 -4.49
CA GLU A 127 -11.20 -7.48 -3.46
C GLU A 127 -11.42 -9.00 -3.45
N LYS A 128 -11.03 -9.71 -4.52
CA LYS A 128 -11.06 -11.18 -4.61
C LYS A 128 -9.70 -11.82 -4.34
N SER A 129 -8.74 -11.03 -3.84
CA SER A 129 -7.35 -11.46 -3.67
C SER A 129 -6.66 -11.93 -4.95
N GLU A 130 -7.18 -11.55 -6.10
CA GLU A 130 -6.54 -11.84 -7.37
C GLU A 130 -5.33 -10.93 -7.58
N VAL A 131 -4.19 -11.53 -7.75
CA VAL A 131 -2.95 -10.81 -8.06
C VAL A 131 -2.79 -10.72 -9.57
N ASN A 132 -2.82 -9.50 -10.11
CA ASN A 132 -2.70 -9.25 -11.53
C ASN A 132 -1.31 -8.71 -11.87
N LEU A 133 -0.77 -9.12 -13.00
CA LEU A 133 0.42 -8.51 -13.61
C LEU A 133 0.03 -7.73 -14.85
N ILE A 134 0.53 -6.51 -14.95
CA ILE A 134 0.20 -5.54 -15.99
C ILE A 134 1.50 -4.96 -16.54
N ASP A 135 1.65 -4.94 -17.84
CA ASP A 135 2.71 -4.20 -18.53
C ASP A 135 2.15 -2.84 -18.97
N ARG A 136 2.83 -1.77 -18.59
CA ARG A 136 2.44 -0.40 -18.93
C ARG A 136 2.20 -0.20 -20.43
N LYS A 137 2.96 -0.88 -21.30
CA LYS A 137 2.88 -0.75 -22.76
C LYS A 137 1.92 -1.73 -23.38
N LYS A 138 1.96 -3.00 -22.96
CA LYS A 138 1.21 -4.11 -23.56
C LYS A 138 -0.18 -4.28 -22.94
N GLY A 139 -0.41 -3.79 -21.73
CA GLY A 139 -1.65 -3.99 -20.98
C GLY A 139 -1.58 -5.19 -20.04
N PHE A 140 -2.70 -5.86 -19.81
CA PHE A 140 -2.81 -6.99 -18.91
C PHE A 140 -1.95 -8.18 -19.40
N LEU A 141 -1.08 -8.69 -18.54
CA LEU A 141 -0.22 -9.86 -18.83
C LEU A 141 -0.84 -11.16 -18.35
N GLY A 142 -1.45 -11.17 -17.17
CA GLY A 142 -2.07 -12.36 -16.61
C GLY A 142 -2.37 -12.23 -15.12
N LYS A 143 -3.03 -13.27 -14.57
CA LYS A 143 -3.32 -13.41 -13.15
C LYS A 143 -2.44 -14.50 -12.54
N LEU A 144 -1.89 -14.23 -11.35
CA LEU A 144 -1.27 -15.24 -10.49
C LEU A 144 -2.39 -15.94 -9.72
N LYS A 145 -2.67 -17.20 -10.04
CA LYS A 145 -3.91 -17.88 -9.64
C LYS A 145 -3.70 -18.99 -8.61
N GLY A 146 -4.80 -19.30 -7.92
CA GLY A 146 -5.03 -20.61 -7.27
C GLY A 146 -4.46 -20.75 -5.88
N VAL A 147 -4.21 -19.64 -5.16
CA VAL A 147 -3.66 -19.69 -3.82
C VAL A 147 -4.55 -18.98 -2.81
N HIS A 148 -4.85 -17.71 -3.04
CA HIS A 148 -5.76 -16.97 -2.17
C HIS A 148 -7.20 -17.40 -2.41
N SER A 149 -8.00 -17.44 -1.34
CA SER A 149 -9.46 -17.57 -1.42
C SER A 149 -10.08 -16.23 -1.86
N GLU A 150 -11.35 -16.25 -2.24
CA GLU A 150 -12.10 -15.04 -2.65
C GLU A 150 -12.40 -14.13 -1.44
N ASN A 151 -11.37 -13.52 -0.88
CA ASN A 151 -11.43 -12.58 0.23
C ASN A 151 -10.52 -11.38 -0.10
N ASP A 152 -10.74 -10.25 0.55
CA ASP A 152 -9.98 -9.02 0.29
C ASP A 152 -8.47 -9.20 0.37
N GLY A 153 -7.78 -8.80 -0.69
CA GLY A 153 -6.32 -8.78 -0.75
C GLY A 153 -5.77 -7.38 -0.52
N PHE A 154 -4.88 -7.21 0.48
CA PHE A 154 -4.25 -5.94 0.80
C PHE A 154 -2.73 -5.98 0.79
N GLY A 155 -2.14 -7.13 0.99
CA GLY A 155 -0.68 -7.29 1.02
C GLY A 155 -0.10 -7.45 -0.39
N LEU A 156 0.86 -6.59 -0.79
CA LEU A 156 1.56 -6.70 -2.06
C LEU A 156 2.92 -6.02 -1.96
N SER A 157 4.01 -6.72 -2.32
CA SER A 157 5.36 -6.16 -2.28
C SER A 157 6.29 -6.84 -3.28
N PHE A 158 6.91 -6.06 -4.17
CA PHE A 158 8.04 -6.54 -4.95
C PHE A 158 9.30 -6.58 -4.13
N SER A 159 10.17 -7.56 -4.39
CA SER A 159 11.53 -7.53 -3.89
C SER A 159 12.28 -6.35 -4.51
N LYS A 160 13.02 -5.62 -3.68
CA LYS A 160 13.92 -4.53 -4.14
C LYS A 160 15.31 -5.04 -4.51
N LEU A 161 15.57 -6.35 -4.33
CA LEU A 161 16.89 -6.97 -4.56
C LEU A 161 16.81 -8.18 -5.51
N ASP A 162 15.60 -8.53 -6.00
CA ASP A 162 15.39 -9.58 -7.00
C ASP A 162 14.17 -9.24 -7.86
N ALA A 163 14.42 -9.02 -9.16
CA ALA A 163 13.41 -8.55 -10.10
C ALA A 163 12.24 -9.50 -10.32
N SER A 164 12.43 -10.79 -10.02
CA SER A 164 11.43 -11.82 -10.28
C SER A 164 10.49 -12.12 -9.12
N LEU A 165 10.78 -11.60 -7.92
CA LEU A 165 10.05 -11.96 -6.71
C LEU A 165 8.98 -10.96 -6.33
N LEU A 166 7.78 -11.47 -6.09
CA LEU A 166 6.62 -10.73 -5.59
C LEU A 166 6.02 -11.46 -4.38
N LEU A 167 5.68 -10.74 -3.33
CA LEU A 167 4.87 -11.22 -2.21
C LEU A 167 3.44 -10.71 -2.35
N SER A 168 2.47 -11.58 -2.03
CA SER A 168 1.09 -11.20 -1.80
C SER A 168 0.56 -11.75 -0.49
N ALA A 169 -0.44 -11.07 0.07
CA ALA A 169 -1.13 -11.51 1.29
C ALA A 169 -2.59 -11.04 1.28
N SER A 170 -3.45 -11.77 1.97
CA SER A 170 -4.90 -11.59 1.92
C SER A 170 -5.55 -11.80 3.28
N SER A 171 -6.83 -11.43 3.37
CA SER A 171 -7.68 -11.68 4.54
C SER A 171 -7.90 -13.16 4.84
N ASP A 172 -7.51 -14.06 3.93
CA ASP A 172 -7.50 -15.51 4.18
C ASP A 172 -6.36 -15.97 5.11
N GLY A 173 -5.52 -15.05 5.61
CA GLY A 173 -4.38 -15.33 6.47
C GLY A 173 -3.15 -15.88 5.74
N LYS A 174 -3.22 -16.06 4.42
CA LYS A 174 -2.12 -16.60 3.63
C LYS A 174 -1.16 -15.53 3.18
N ARG A 175 0.13 -15.92 3.13
CA ARG A 175 1.22 -15.18 2.51
C ARG A 175 1.80 -16.02 1.39
N VAL A 176 2.05 -15.43 0.24
CA VAL A 176 2.47 -16.16 -0.97
C VAL A 176 3.66 -15.47 -1.62
N LEU A 177 4.66 -16.26 -1.99
CA LEU A 177 5.80 -15.82 -2.79
C LEU A 177 5.63 -16.33 -4.23
N TRP A 178 5.78 -15.41 -5.16
CA TRP A 178 5.63 -15.65 -6.60
C TRP A 178 6.94 -15.41 -7.36
N ASP A 179 7.17 -16.25 -8.38
CA ASP A 179 8.08 -15.97 -9.49
C ASP A 179 7.27 -15.32 -10.63
N ILE A 180 7.40 -14.02 -10.80
CA ILE A 180 6.61 -13.29 -11.80
C ILE A 180 7.09 -13.55 -13.23
N ALA A 181 8.34 -13.98 -13.43
CA ALA A 181 8.86 -14.31 -14.75
C ALA A 181 8.26 -15.63 -15.27
N LYS A 182 7.99 -16.57 -14.36
CA LYS A 182 7.34 -17.85 -14.68
C LYS A 182 5.83 -17.80 -14.51
N MET A 183 5.29 -16.75 -13.85
CA MET A 183 3.89 -16.65 -13.46
C MET A 183 3.46 -17.80 -12.52
N GLU A 184 4.34 -18.24 -11.64
CA GLU A 184 4.15 -19.40 -10.78
C GLU A 184 4.36 -19.07 -9.29
N LYS A 185 3.66 -19.82 -8.46
CA LYS A 185 3.88 -19.81 -7.02
C LYS A 185 5.18 -20.54 -6.69
N ILE A 186 6.03 -19.91 -5.87
CA ILE A 186 7.22 -20.54 -5.28
C ILE A 186 6.83 -21.25 -3.99
N THR A 187 6.21 -20.52 -3.05
CA THR A 187 5.79 -21.06 -1.75
C THR A 187 4.63 -20.25 -1.16
N GLU A 188 3.94 -20.83 -0.21
CA GLU A 188 2.89 -20.19 0.58
C GLU A 188 2.91 -20.68 2.03
N ASP A 189 2.35 -19.89 2.94
CA ASP A 189 2.03 -20.31 4.29
C ASP A 189 0.76 -19.63 4.84
N SER A 190 0.29 -20.14 5.99
CA SER A 190 -0.82 -19.58 6.77
C SER A 190 -0.39 -19.47 8.24
N THR A 191 0.73 -18.79 8.47
CA THR A 191 1.28 -18.64 9.82
C THR A 191 0.48 -17.65 10.67
N HIS A 192 -0.17 -16.67 10.03
CA HIS A 192 -1.12 -15.79 10.70
C HIS A 192 -2.43 -16.50 10.97
N ALA A 193 -3.03 -16.20 12.12
CA ALA A 193 -4.33 -16.77 12.55
C ALA A 193 -5.55 -16.00 12.01
N ALA A 194 -5.31 -14.81 11.42
CA ALA A 194 -6.35 -13.96 10.83
C ALA A 194 -5.80 -13.25 9.56
N GLY A 195 -6.59 -12.34 8.99
CA GLY A 195 -6.25 -11.63 7.76
C GLY A 195 -4.93 -10.88 7.83
N VAL A 196 -4.18 -10.90 6.74
CA VAL A 196 -2.89 -10.20 6.62
C VAL A 196 -3.12 -8.87 5.90
N ASN A 197 -2.93 -7.76 6.62
CA ASN A 197 -3.23 -6.42 6.13
C ASN A 197 -2.09 -5.79 5.33
N CYS A 198 -0.85 -6.11 5.69
CA CYS A 198 0.32 -5.58 4.99
C CYS A 198 1.47 -6.57 4.99
N ILE A 199 2.24 -6.57 3.90
CA ILE A 199 3.44 -7.38 3.74
C ILE A 199 4.49 -6.54 3.00
N GLU A 200 5.75 -6.59 3.42
CA GLU A 200 6.82 -5.85 2.76
C GLU A 200 8.13 -6.62 2.78
N PHE A 201 8.82 -6.66 1.63
CA PHE A 201 10.21 -7.08 1.55
C PHE A 201 11.14 -6.05 2.18
N SER A 202 12.19 -6.52 2.84
CA SER A 202 13.29 -5.66 3.25
C SER A 202 13.95 -5.01 2.01
N SER A 203 14.25 -3.71 2.13
CA SER A 203 14.95 -2.97 1.06
C SER A 203 16.43 -3.31 0.96
N LEU A 204 17.02 -3.86 2.03
CA LEU A 204 18.45 -4.03 2.18
C LEU A 204 18.89 -5.49 2.44
N LYS A 205 17.95 -6.39 2.82
CA LYS A 205 18.20 -7.82 3.06
C LYS A 205 17.39 -8.66 2.09
N LYS A 206 18.05 -9.33 1.16
CA LYS A 206 17.45 -9.96 -0.03
C LYS A 206 16.26 -10.88 0.23
N SER A 207 16.30 -11.65 1.31
CA SER A 207 15.32 -12.70 1.60
C SER A 207 14.36 -12.37 2.73
N LEU A 208 14.60 -11.27 3.44
CA LEU A 208 13.84 -10.90 4.62
C LEU A 208 12.58 -10.14 4.22
N PHE A 209 11.47 -10.47 4.86
CA PHE A 209 10.22 -9.75 4.73
C PHE A 209 9.45 -9.72 6.06
N VAL A 210 8.50 -8.84 6.17
CA VAL A 210 7.64 -8.68 7.34
C VAL A 210 6.19 -8.67 6.90
N SER A 211 5.31 -9.21 7.75
CA SER A 211 3.86 -9.13 7.60
C SER A 211 3.18 -8.75 8.90
N VAL A 212 2.03 -8.09 8.81
CA VAL A 212 1.18 -7.69 9.93
C VAL A 212 -0.26 -8.06 9.67
N SER A 213 -1.00 -8.37 10.75
CA SER A 213 -2.28 -9.04 10.64
C SER A 213 -3.29 -8.56 11.69
N ASP A 214 -4.57 -8.90 11.44
CA ASP A 214 -5.69 -8.78 12.36
C ASP A 214 -5.53 -9.65 13.62
N ASP A 215 -4.65 -10.66 13.60
CA ASP A 215 -4.30 -11.46 14.78
C ASP A 215 -3.42 -10.70 15.79
N SER A 216 -3.19 -9.43 15.55
CA SER A 216 -2.34 -8.54 16.35
C SER A 216 -0.88 -8.97 16.37
N THR A 217 -0.40 -9.68 15.37
CA THR A 217 1.00 -10.08 15.28
C THR A 217 1.73 -9.40 14.12
N LEU A 218 3.02 -9.13 14.36
CA LEU A 218 4.01 -8.82 13.36
C LEU A 218 4.94 -10.02 13.23
N ILE A 219 5.06 -10.57 12.03
CA ILE A 219 5.92 -11.73 11.75
C ILE A 219 7.03 -11.33 10.79
N LEU A 220 8.27 -11.49 11.27
CA LEU A 220 9.48 -11.37 10.44
C LEU A 220 9.84 -12.76 9.90
N SER A 221 10.01 -12.87 8.59
CA SER A 221 10.24 -14.15 7.92
C SER A 221 11.34 -14.06 6.88
N ASP A 222 11.97 -15.21 6.60
CA ASP A 222 12.99 -15.38 5.57
C ASP A 222 12.49 -16.32 4.45
N THR A 223 12.76 -15.98 3.20
CA THR A 223 12.36 -16.77 2.02
C THR A 223 13.35 -17.88 1.66
N ARG A 224 14.51 -17.99 2.35
CA ARG A 224 15.59 -18.95 2.06
C ARG A 224 15.36 -20.33 2.67
N SER A 225 14.21 -20.60 3.22
CA SER A 225 13.90 -21.93 3.78
C SER A 225 14.09 -23.04 2.73
N ASN A 226 14.72 -24.13 3.12
CA ASN A 226 14.87 -25.33 2.28
C ASN A 226 13.58 -26.18 2.19
N GLY A 227 12.46 -25.65 2.69
CA GLY A 227 11.17 -26.34 2.73
C GLY A 227 10.08 -25.63 1.95
N SER A 228 8.86 -26.14 2.08
CA SER A 228 7.65 -25.61 1.41
C SER A 228 7.06 -24.39 2.12
N PHE A 229 7.73 -23.83 3.15
CA PHE A 229 7.22 -22.75 3.99
C PHE A 229 8.29 -21.67 4.18
N PHE A 230 7.84 -20.44 4.53
CA PHE A 230 8.75 -19.39 4.99
C PHE A 230 9.33 -19.75 6.37
N GLU A 231 10.59 -19.42 6.59
CA GLU A 231 11.18 -19.49 7.90
C GLU A 231 10.75 -18.30 8.74
N THR A 232 10.02 -18.53 9.83
CA THR A 232 9.68 -17.48 10.78
C THR A 232 10.90 -17.16 11.62
N VAL A 233 11.49 -16.00 11.40
CA VAL A 233 12.63 -15.49 12.16
C VAL A 233 12.17 -15.01 13.53
N LYS A 234 11.06 -14.27 13.59
CA LYS A 234 10.51 -13.71 14.82
C LYS A 234 9.03 -13.37 14.69
N THR A 235 8.29 -13.55 15.79
CA THR A 235 6.92 -13.06 15.95
C THR A 235 6.84 -12.12 17.12
N LEU A 236 6.25 -10.93 16.91
CA LEU A 236 5.89 -9.98 17.96
C LEU A 236 4.37 -9.90 18.06
N LYS A 237 3.87 -9.93 19.30
CA LYS A 237 2.45 -9.74 19.57
C LYS A 237 2.21 -8.33 20.07
N HIS A 238 1.24 -7.66 19.47
CA HIS A 238 0.74 -6.35 19.85
C HIS A 238 -0.56 -6.46 20.64
N THR A 239 -1.01 -5.32 21.18
CA THR A 239 -2.27 -5.23 21.93
C THR A 239 -3.47 -4.99 21.04
N SER A 240 -3.23 -4.55 19.79
CA SER A 240 -4.27 -4.23 18.80
C SER A 240 -3.93 -4.79 17.42
N VAL A 241 -4.92 -4.79 16.54
CA VAL A 241 -4.78 -5.10 15.12
C VAL A 241 -3.73 -4.20 14.47
N LEU A 242 -2.89 -4.78 13.62
CA LEU A 242 -1.86 -4.08 12.86
C LEU A 242 -2.26 -3.95 11.40
N ASN A 243 -2.26 -2.71 10.89
CA ASN A 243 -2.73 -2.39 9.54
C ASN A 243 -1.61 -2.09 8.54
N ALA A 244 -0.48 -1.59 9.02
CA ALA A 244 0.61 -1.17 8.16
C ALA A 244 1.97 -1.52 8.77
N VAL A 245 2.94 -1.83 7.89
CA VAL A 245 4.34 -2.04 8.27
C VAL A 245 5.24 -1.54 7.14
N SER A 246 6.39 -1.00 7.49
CA SER A 246 7.40 -0.61 6.52
C SER A 246 8.81 -0.74 7.08
N PHE A 247 9.73 -1.25 6.27
CA PHE A 247 11.16 -1.22 6.56
C PHE A 247 11.74 0.16 6.27
N SER A 248 12.74 0.54 7.04
CA SER A 248 13.56 1.69 6.70
C SER A 248 14.33 1.43 5.39
N PRO A 249 14.28 2.36 4.43
CA PRO A 249 15.10 2.26 3.22
C PRO A 249 16.59 2.57 3.47
N PHE A 250 16.93 3.11 4.65
CA PHE A 250 18.29 3.57 4.99
C PHE A 250 18.99 2.69 6.03
N SER A 251 18.22 1.91 6.80
CA SER A 251 18.75 1.06 7.86
C SER A 251 18.20 -0.36 7.73
N GLU A 252 19.09 -1.34 7.61
CA GLU A 252 18.71 -2.75 7.48
C GLU A 252 18.03 -3.35 8.71
N ASN A 253 18.10 -2.65 9.84
CA ASN A 253 17.61 -3.15 11.12
C ASN A 253 16.40 -2.38 11.66
N MET A 254 15.90 -1.39 10.92
CA MET A 254 14.79 -0.58 11.39
C MET A 254 13.52 -0.88 10.62
N LEU A 255 12.41 -1.00 11.33
CA LEU A 255 11.06 -1.03 10.77
C LEU A 255 10.09 -0.27 11.66
N ALA A 256 9.00 0.18 11.05
CA ALA A 256 7.87 0.81 11.75
C ALA A 256 6.59 0.04 11.43
N CYS A 257 5.67 -0.03 12.39
CA CYS A 257 4.32 -0.53 12.16
C CYS A 257 3.29 0.35 12.86
N GLY A 258 2.03 0.26 12.41
CA GLY A 258 0.92 0.99 12.98
C GLY A 258 -0.38 0.19 12.87
N GLY A 259 -1.31 0.46 13.76
CA GLY A 259 -2.55 -0.29 13.86
C GLY A 259 -3.73 0.54 14.38
N GLU A 260 -4.75 -0.14 14.91
CA GLU A 260 -6.00 0.47 15.37
C GLU A 260 -5.87 1.26 16.69
N ASP A 261 -4.78 1.06 17.42
CA ASP A 261 -4.49 1.81 18.67
C ASP A 261 -4.03 3.26 18.42
N SER A 262 -4.00 3.68 17.16
CA SER A 262 -3.52 5.01 16.74
C SER A 262 -2.04 5.26 17.09
N MET A 263 -1.27 4.22 17.37
CA MET A 263 0.16 4.29 17.67
C MET A 263 1.01 3.90 16.47
N VAL A 264 2.18 4.52 16.35
CA VAL A 264 3.24 4.09 15.44
C VAL A 264 4.40 3.57 16.27
N ALA A 265 4.67 2.28 16.13
CA ALA A 265 5.76 1.61 16.84
C ALA A 265 7.00 1.50 15.94
N LEU A 266 8.15 1.88 16.47
CA LEU A 266 9.45 1.77 15.79
C LEU A 266 10.27 0.66 16.45
N TYR A 267 10.81 -0.25 15.64
CA TYR A 267 11.59 -1.40 16.11
C TYR A 267 12.98 -1.44 15.50
N ASP A 268 13.95 -1.83 16.35
CA ASP A 268 15.29 -2.22 15.91
C ASP A 268 15.41 -3.75 15.95
N LEU A 269 15.63 -4.38 14.80
CA LEU A 269 15.71 -5.83 14.66
C LEU A 269 16.84 -6.49 15.49
N ARG A 270 17.85 -5.71 15.90
CA ARG A 270 18.94 -6.20 16.76
C ARG A 270 18.49 -6.44 18.20
N TYR A 271 17.47 -5.69 18.64
CA TYR A 271 16.92 -5.73 19.99
C TYR A 271 15.48 -6.26 20.03
N PHE A 272 15.09 -6.99 19.00
CA PHE A 272 13.74 -7.50 18.80
C PHE A 272 13.25 -8.46 19.91
N GLU A 273 14.18 -8.99 20.72
CA GLU A 273 13.87 -9.85 21.88
C GLU A 273 13.34 -9.09 23.10
N GLN A 274 13.61 -7.81 23.20
CA GLN A 274 13.24 -7.00 24.36
C GLN A 274 11.80 -6.45 24.30
N SER A 275 11.02 -6.82 23.30
CA SER A 275 9.55 -6.64 23.14
C SER A 275 9.00 -5.23 23.36
N HIS A 276 9.82 -4.21 23.38
CA HIS A 276 9.37 -2.82 23.52
C HIS A 276 9.69 -2.03 22.26
N PRO A 277 8.71 -1.31 21.69
CA PRO A 277 8.98 -0.35 20.63
C PRO A 277 9.96 0.71 21.16
N LEU A 278 10.78 1.25 20.28
CA LEU A 278 11.68 2.36 20.63
C LEU A 278 10.90 3.64 20.92
N HIS A 279 9.75 3.79 20.27
CA HIS A 279 8.75 4.84 20.46
C HIS A 279 7.41 4.39 19.93
#